data_e08a30dc8aaf7c7bbd7bcb57f32bf291
#
_entry.id   e08a30dc8aaf7c7bbd7bcb57f32bf291
#
_cell.length_a   1.000
_cell.length_b   1.000
_cell.length_c   1.000
_cell.angle_alpha   90.00
_cell.angle_beta   90.00
_cell.angle_gamma   90.00
#
_symmetry.space_group_name_H-M   'P 1'
#
loop_
_entity.id
_entity.type
_entity.pdbx_description
1 polymer ?
#
loop_
_entity_poly.entity_id
_entity_poly.type
_entity_poly.pdbx_seq_one_letter_code
_entity_poly.pdbx_strand_id
1 'polypeptide(L)'
;MSNSLIEVKDLKVYFKQKSPKLLSFKPGILKAVDQVSFSIEKGKTFGLVGESGSGKSTIGKAILRYHKPTGGEIFYGEAEIGAMGEKELLPYRKKMQSVFQDPYSSLDPSHTVQDIICEPMEIHKLYTPKERKERAKELIRVVGLK
;
A
#
# COMPACT_ATOMS: atom_id res chain seq x y z
N MET A 1 18.50 -17.44 -9.00
CA MET A 1 17.91 -16.10 -8.77
C MET A 1 16.46 -16.30 -8.37
N SER A 2 16.01 -15.73 -7.27
CA SER A 2 14.62 -15.87 -6.83
C SER A 2 13.70 -15.21 -7.87
N ASN A 3 12.71 -15.96 -8.38
CA ASN A 3 11.68 -15.43 -9.29
C ASN A 3 10.58 -14.65 -8.52
N SER A 4 10.84 -14.39 -7.25
CA SER A 4 9.92 -13.70 -6.35
C SER A 4 9.88 -12.20 -6.65
N LEU A 5 8.68 -11.66 -6.88
CA LEU A 5 8.44 -10.22 -7.01
C LEU A 5 8.28 -9.57 -5.63
N ILE A 6 7.54 -10.23 -4.74
CA ILE A 6 7.37 -9.82 -3.35
C ILE A 6 7.81 -10.97 -2.46
N GLU A 7 8.66 -10.69 -1.49
CA GLU A 7 9.03 -11.64 -0.46
C GLU A 7 8.81 -11.00 0.91
N VAL A 8 8.11 -11.71 1.77
CA VAL A 8 7.79 -11.29 3.14
C VAL A 8 8.40 -12.30 4.10
N LYS A 9 9.23 -11.84 5.05
CA LYS A 9 9.92 -12.67 6.04
C LYS A 9 9.58 -12.20 7.44
N ASP A 10 9.01 -13.11 8.23
CA ASP A 10 8.69 -12.92 9.67
C ASP A 10 7.99 -11.59 9.98
N LEU A 11 7.11 -11.17 9.09
CA LEU A 11 6.40 -9.87 9.17
C LEU A 11 5.64 -9.75 10.48
N LYS A 12 5.88 -8.65 11.18
CA LYS A 12 5.16 -8.24 12.38
C LYS A 12 4.58 -6.85 12.19
N VAL A 13 3.28 -6.71 12.51
CA VAL A 13 2.61 -5.41 12.55
C VAL A 13 1.81 -5.34 13.84
N TYR A 14 2.31 -4.53 14.78
CA TYR A 14 1.74 -4.36 16.10
C TYR A 14 1.24 -2.92 16.28
N PHE A 15 0.04 -2.78 16.80
CA PHE A 15 -0.55 -1.48 17.12
C PHE A 15 -0.61 -1.27 18.63
N LYS A 16 -0.22 -0.08 19.07
CA LYS A 16 -0.41 0.34 20.45
C LYS A 16 -1.88 0.66 20.70
N GLN A 17 -2.51 -0.03 21.63
CA GLN A 17 -3.87 0.27 22.07
C GLN A 17 -3.82 1.23 23.26
N LYS A 18 -4.65 2.29 23.23
CA LYS A 18 -4.87 3.10 24.42
C LYS A 18 -5.64 2.24 25.43
N SER A 19 -5.10 2.06 26.63
CA SER A 19 -5.80 1.32 27.68
C SER A 19 -7.11 2.03 28.04
N PRO A 20 -8.27 1.37 28.00
CA PRO A 20 -9.55 1.97 28.42
C PRO A 20 -9.68 2.08 29.94
N LYS A 21 -8.74 1.51 30.72
CA LYS A 21 -8.77 1.58 32.18
C LYS A 21 -7.91 2.72 32.68
N LEU A 22 -8.55 3.66 33.41
CA LEU A 22 -7.97 4.85 34.04
C LEU A 22 -6.80 4.56 35.02
N LEU A 23 -6.55 3.29 35.35
CA LEU A 23 -5.55 2.81 36.32
C LEU A 23 -4.48 1.88 35.72
N SER A 24 -4.46 1.62 34.42
CA SER A 24 -3.46 0.75 33.81
C SER A 24 -2.43 1.57 33.04
N PHE A 25 -1.22 1.70 33.57
CA PHE A 25 -0.09 2.45 33.00
C PHE A 25 0.59 1.73 31.80
N LYS A 26 0.20 0.51 31.44
CA LYS A 26 0.80 -0.20 30.29
C LYS A 26 -0.16 -0.18 29.09
N PRO A 27 0.24 0.45 27.97
CA PRO A 27 -0.56 0.38 26.76
C PRO A 27 -0.64 -1.09 26.29
N GLY A 28 -1.84 -1.54 25.94
CA GLY A 28 -2.03 -2.84 25.31
C GLY A 28 -1.34 -2.86 23.93
N ILE A 29 -0.87 -4.02 23.49
CA ILE A 29 -0.32 -4.25 22.16
C ILE A 29 -1.28 -5.18 21.41
N LEU A 30 -1.84 -4.69 20.30
CA LEU A 30 -2.58 -5.54 19.36
C LEU A 30 -1.60 -6.06 18.32
N LYS A 31 -1.36 -7.36 18.32
CA LYS A 31 -0.58 -8.06 17.30
C LYS A 31 -1.48 -8.38 16.11
N ALA A 32 -1.59 -7.47 15.16
CA ALA A 32 -2.45 -7.65 14.00
C ALA A 32 -1.85 -8.61 12.95
N VAL A 33 -0.53 -8.66 12.86
CA VAL A 33 0.24 -9.64 12.10
C VAL A 33 1.42 -10.08 12.97
N ASP A 34 1.64 -11.38 13.12
CA ASP A 34 2.71 -11.91 13.94
C ASP A 34 3.43 -13.07 13.23
N GLN A 35 4.68 -12.85 12.82
CA GLN A 35 5.59 -13.80 12.18
C GLN A 35 5.02 -14.47 10.90
N VAL A 36 4.54 -13.68 9.96
CA VAL A 36 4.02 -14.18 8.69
C VAL A 36 5.09 -14.10 7.61
N SER A 37 5.31 -15.22 6.90
CA SER A 37 6.27 -15.32 5.79
C SER A 37 5.61 -15.94 4.56
N PHE A 38 5.82 -15.36 3.39
CA PHE A 38 5.39 -15.88 2.09
C PHE A 38 6.10 -15.16 0.95
N SER A 39 5.95 -15.69 -0.26
CA SER A 39 6.46 -15.05 -1.46
C SER A 39 5.42 -15.02 -2.58
N ILE A 40 5.51 -14.01 -3.45
CA ILE A 40 4.67 -13.86 -4.64
C ILE A 40 5.60 -13.80 -5.85
N GLU A 41 5.47 -14.76 -6.75
CA GLU A 41 6.25 -14.78 -7.97
C GLU A 41 5.76 -13.72 -8.97
N LYS A 42 6.68 -13.26 -9.81
CA LYS A 42 6.34 -12.32 -10.89
C LYS A 42 5.30 -12.92 -11.83
N GLY A 43 4.24 -12.17 -12.12
CA GLY A 43 3.15 -12.60 -13.02
C GLY A 43 2.17 -13.61 -12.43
N LYS A 44 2.28 -13.92 -11.13
CA LYS A 44 1.34 -14.82 -10.44
C LYS A 44 0.35 -14.05 -9.59
N THR A 45 -0.81 -14.66 -9.38
CA THR A 45 -1.83 -14.18 -8.43
C THR A 45 -1.66 -14.93 -7.11
N PHE A 46 -1.69 -14.20 -6.00
CA PHE A 46 -1.61 -14.75 -4.65
C PHE A 46 -2.86 -14.35 -3.85
N GLY A 47 -3.58 -15.33 -3.32
CA GLY A 47 -4.80 -15.11 -2.54
C GLY A 47 -4.55 -15.22 -1.04
N LEU A 48 -4.92 -14.17 -0.28
CA LEU A 48 -4.99 -14.20 1.18
C LEU A 48 -6.41 -14.50 1.62
N VAL A 49 -6.62 -15.66 2.28
CA VAL A 49 -7.92 -16.12 2.75
C VAL A 49 -7.91 -16.21 4.28
N GLY A 50 -9.05 -15.99 4.90
CA GLY A 50 -9.22 -16.08 6.34
C GLY A 50 -10.42 -15.26 6.83
N GLU A 51 -10.78 -15.39 8.09
CA GLU A 51 -11.90 -14.71 8.72
C GLU A 51 -11.72 -13.19 8.80
N SER A 52 -12.81 -12.46 9.07
CA SER A 52 -12.74 -11.03 9.35
C SER A 52 -11.86 -10.79 10.60
N GLY A 53 -10.99 -9.77 10.52
CA GLY A 53 -10.06 -9.47 11.62
C GLY A 53 -8.78 -10.33 11.66
N SER A 54 -8.58 -11.32 10.77
CA SER A 54 -7.38 -12.17 10.76
C SER A 54 -6.08 -11.48 10.26
N GLY A 55 -6.12 -10.17 9.99
CA GLY A 55 -4.91 -9.41 9.60
C GLY A 55 -4.64 -9.29 8.10
N LYS A 56 -5.48 -9.86 7.21
CA LYS A 56 -5.28 -9.82 5.74
C LYS A 56 -5.06 -8.41 5.19
N SER A 57 -5.96 -7.49 5.51
CA SER A 57 -5.85 -6.09 5.08
C SER A 57 -4.63 -5.39 5.68
N THR A 58 -4.22 -5.79 6.89
CA THR A 58 -3.02 -5.26 7.54
C THR A 58 -1.76 -5.74 6.82
N ILE A 59 -1.70 -7.00 6.37
CA ILE A 59 -0.61 -7.53 5.55
C ILE A 59 -0.50 -6.73 4.24
N GLY A 60 -1.61 -6.58 3.49
CA GLY A 60 -1.63 -5.80 2.26
C GLY A 60 -1.17 -4.35 2.47
N LYS A 61 -1.67 -3.69 3.51
CA LYS A 61 -1.26 -2.33 3.88
C LYS A 61 0.22 -2.24 4.31
N ALA A 62 0.78 -3.28 4.91
CA ALA A 62 2.19 -3.34 5.25
C ALA A 62 3.08 -3.51 4.02
N ILE A 63 2.70 -4.36 3.05
CA ILE A 63 3.41 -4.53 1.78
C ILE A 63 3.43 -3.21 1.00
N LEU A 64 2.30 -2.51 0.94
CA LEU A 64 2.19 -1.18 0.31
C LEU A 64 2.80 -0.05 1.15
N ARG A 65 3.33 -0.38 2.33
CA ARG A 65 3.94 0.59 3.25
C ARG A 65 2.99 1.71 3.70
N TYR A 66 1.67 1.45 3.74
CA TYR A 66 0.72 2.30 4.48
C TYR A 66 0.85 2.10 6.00
N HIS A 67 1.26 0.90 6.41
CA HIS A 67 1.70 0.61 7.77
C HIS A 67 3.17 0.22 7.75
N LYS A 68 3.99 0.91 8.54
CA LYS A 68 5.38 0.50 8.71
C LYS A 68 5.41 -0.80 9.52
N PRO A 69 6.13 -1.85 9.06
CA PRO A 69 6.35 -3.06 9.84
C PRO A 69 6.97 -2.74 11.20
N THR A 70 6.57 -3.48 12.23
CA THR A 70 7.19 -3.42 13.55
C THR A 70 8.31 -4.45 13.69
N GLY A 71 8.45 -5.36 12.74
CA GLY A 71 9.51 -6.36 12.62
C GLY A 71 9.32 -7.20 11.37
N GLY A 72 10.35 -7.97 11.04
CA GLY A 72 10.44 -8.72 9.80
C GLY A 72 10.86 -7.85 8.62
N GLU A 73 10.90 -8.44 7.44
CA GLU A 73 11.41 -7.82 6.21
C GLU A 73 10.39 -7.95 5.08
N ILE A 74 10.37 -6.96 4.20
CA ILE A 74 9.55 -6.97 2.98
C ILE A 74 10.46 -6.59 1.81
N PHE A 75 10.56 -7.47 0.82
CA PHE A 75 11.34 -7.25 -0.39
C PHE A 75 10.43 -7.04 -1.60
N TYR A 76 10.83 -6.13 -2.47
CA TYR A 76 10.35 -5.99 -3.83
C TYR A 76 11.50 -6.33 -4.79
N GLY A 77 11.49 -7.53 -5.37
CA GLY A 77 12.65 -8.09 -6.02
C GLY A 77 13.80 -8.24 -5.03
N GLU A 78 14.94 -7.60 -5.32
CA GLU A 78 16.12 -7.63 -4.44
C GLU A 78 16.14 -6.50 -3.40
N ALA A 79 15.22 -5.54 -3.50
CA ALA A 79 15.21 -4.37 -2.64
C ALA A 79 14.38 -4.61 -1.36
N GLU A 80 14.98 -4.45 -0.19
CA GLU A 80 14.28 -4.46 1.11
C GLU A 80 13.52 -3.15 1.30
N ILE A 81 12.21 -3.16 1.05
CA ILE A 81 11.34 -1.99 1.09
C ILE A 81 10.73 -1.74 2.49
N GLY A 82 10.77 -2.71 3.39
CA GLY A 82 10.15 -2.65 4.71
C GLY A 82 10.78 -1.59 5.62
N ALA A 83 12.07 -1.33 5.49
CA ALA A 83 12.81 -0.34 6.28
C ALA A 83 12.94 1.03 5.61
N MET A 84 12.74 1.13 4.28
CA MET A 84 12.94 2.35 3.49
C MET A 84 12.19 3.55 4.04
N GLY A 85 12.83 4.73 3.92
CA GLY A 85 12.19 6.03 4.13
C GLY A 85 11.26 6.42 2.98
N GLU A 86 10.42 7.44 3.18
CA GLU A 86 9.41 7.86 2.19
C GLU A 86 10.01 8.23 0.82
N LYS A 87 11.19 8.89 0.80
CA LYS A 87 11.85 9.28 -0.44
C LYS A 87 12.39 8.09 -1.22
N GLU A 88 12.94 7.09 -0.53
CA GLU A 88 13.46 5.86 -1.12
C GLU A 88 12.34 4.95 -1.61
N LEU A 89 11.18 5.00 -0.94
CA LEU A 89 10.00 4.21 -1.28
C LEU A 89 9.26 4.74 -2.52
N LEU A 90 9.41 6.02 -2.86
CA LEU A 90 8.65 6.67 -3.93
C LEU A 90 8.73 5.95 -5.29
N PRO A 91 9.89 5.45 -5.77
CA PRO A 91 9.98 4.68 -7.01
C PRO A 91 9.19 3.36 -6.97
N TYR A 92 9.07 2.75 -5.79
CA TYR A 92 8.32 1.50 -5.60
C TYR A 92 6.82 1.74 -5.53
N ARG A 93 6.36 2.85 -4.94
CA ARG A 93 4.94 3.26 -4.94
C ARG A 93 4.38 3.41 -6.35
N LYS A 94 5.20 3.83 -7.32
CA LYS A 94 4.83 3.86 -8.74
C LYS A 94 4.56 2.46 -9.31
N LYS A 95 5.23 1.43 -8.78
CA LYS A 95 5.13 0.05 -9.25
C LYS A 95 4.09 -0.78 -8.50
N MET A 96 3.67 -0.32 -7.33
CA MET A 96 2.71 -1.01 -6.46
C MET A 96 1.46 -0.15 -6.33
N GLN A 97 0.33 -0.69 -6.78
CA GLN A 97 -0.96 0.00 -6.73
C GLN A 97 -1.97 -0.82 -5.93
N SER A 98 -2.95 -0.16 -5.33
CA SER A 98 -4.03 -0.80 -4.61
C SER A 98 -5.38 -0.42 -5.18
N VAL A 99 -6.29 -1.39 -5.21
CA VAL A 99 -7.71 -1.13 -5.41
C VAL A 99 -8.40 -1.39 -4.07
N PHE A 100 -9.03 -0.36 -3.51
CA PHE A 100 -9.73 -0.47 -2.24
C PHE A 100 -11.10 -1.10 -2.42
N GLN A 101 -11.61 -1.74 -1.38
CA GLN A 101 -12.94 -2.36 -1.37
C GLN A 101 -14.05 -1.33 -1.57
N ASP A 102 -13.88 -0.13 -1.03
CA ASP A 102 -14.74 1.02 -1.29
C ASP A 102 -13.91 2.11 -2.00
N PRO A 103 -13.99 2.17 -3.35
CA PRO A 103 -13.23 3.14 -4.11
C PRO A 103 -13.74 4.58 -3.92
N TYR A 104 -15.03 4.77 -3.61
CA TYR A 104 -15.60 6.11 -3.47
C TYR A 104 -15.09 6.85 -2.24
N SER A 105 -14.94 6.17 -1.11
CA SER A 105 -14.39 6.76 0.11
C SER A 105 -12.90 7.11 0.01
N SER A 106 -12.19 6.62 -1.01
CA SER A 106 -10.78 6.90 -1.22
C SER A 106 -10.51 8.14 -2.09
N LEU A 107 -11.55 8.71 -2.70
CA LEU A 107 -11.46 9.91 -3.54
C LEU A 107 -11.82 11.15 -2.74
N ASP A 108 -11.02 12.22 -2.88
CA ASP A 108 -11.34 13.50 -2.30
C ASP A 108 -12.45 14.18 -3.12
N PRO A 109 -13.66 14.41 -2.55
CA PRO A 109 -14.78 14.99 -3.28
C PRO A 109 -14.58 16.46 -3.66
N SER A 110 -13.56 17.12 -3.14
CA SER A 110 -13.20 18.51 -3.52
C SER A 110 -12.40 18.58 -4.81
N HIS A 111 -11.84 17.46 -5.29
CA HIS A 111 -11.05 17.37 -6.51
C HIS A 111 -11.88 16.93 -7.70
N THR A 112 -11.58 17.47 -8.88
CA THR A 112 -12.16 16.96 -10.14
C THR A 112 -11.54 15.60 -10.50
N VAL A 113 -12.24 14.81 -11.33
CA VAL A 113 -11.70 13.55 -11.87
C VAL A 113 -10.36 13.77 -12.57
N GLN A 114 -10.22 14.88 -13.29
CA GLN A 114 -8.97 15.26 -13.96
C GLN A 114 -7.84 15.49 -12.94
N ASP A 115 -8.11 16.20 -11.85
CA ASP A 115 -7.11 16.49 -10.82
C ASP A 115 -6.63 15.19 -10.16
N ILE A 116 -7.56 14.30 -9.79
CA ILE A 116 -7.27 12.99 -9.20
C ILE A 116 -6.38 12.14 -10.13
N ILE A 117 -6.65 12.15 -11.44
CA ILE A 117 -5.83 11.41 -12.42
C ILE A 117 -4.46 12.08 -12.62
N CYS A 118 -4.38 13.41 -12.53
CA CYS A 118 -3.12 14.15 -12.70
C CYS A 118 -2.20 14.06 -11.47
N GLU A 119 -2.76 13.96 -10.27
CA GLU A 119 -2.01 13.98 -9.01
C GLU A 119 -0.84 12.98 -8.96
N PRO A 120 -1.01 11.67 -9.24
CA PRO A 120 0.11 10.74 -9.25
C PRO A 120 1.17 11.07 -10.30
N MET A 121 0.78 11.64 -11.45
CA MET A 121 1.74 12.10 -12.45
C MET A 121 2.56 13.27 -11.94
N GLU A 122 1.96 14.14 -11.11
CA GLU A 122 2.63 15.26 -10.49
C GLU A 122 3.60 14.84 -9.40
N ILE A 123 3.16 13.98 -8.48
CA ILE A 123 3.97 13.42 -7.40
C ILE A 123 5.24 12.75 -7.96
N HIS A 124 5.08 11.99 -9.04
CA HIS A 124 6.19 11.30 -9.70
C HIS A 124 6.93 12.15 -10.74
N LYS A 125 6.60 13.45 -10.86
CA LYS A 125 7.22 14.40 -11.81
C LYS A 125 7.20 13.90 -13.27
N LEU A 126 6.09 13.22 -13.64
CA LEU A 126 5.86 12.77 -15.01
C LEU A 126 5.19 13.88 -15.79
N TYR A 127 5.59 14.05 -17.04
CA TYR A 127 4.99 14.98 -17.99
C TYR A 127 4.98 16.45 -17.54
N THR A 128 4.81 17.35 -18.49
CA THR A 128 4.52 18.78 -18.22
C THR A 128 3.05 18.95 -17.77
N PRO A 129 2.68 20.06 -17.12
CA PRO A 129 1.29 20.30 -16.71
C PRO A 129 0.27 20.19 -17.86
N LYS A 130 0.64 20.60 -19.08
CA LYS A 130 -0.22 20.50 -20.27
C LYS A 130 -0.39 19.02 -20.69
N GLU A 131 0.69 18.28 -20.78
CA GLU A 131 0.67 16.85 -21.14
C GLU A 131 -0.11 16.01 -20.14
N ARG A 132 -0.02 16.30 -18.82
CA ARG A 132 -0.80 15.60 -17.78
C ARG A 132 -2.29 15.73 -18.04
N LYS A 133 -2.77 16.95 -18.37
CA LYS A 133 -4.18 17.21 -18.67
C LYS A 133 -4.64 16.45 -19.92
N GLU A 134 -3.85 16.43 -20.96
CA GLU A 134 -4.18 15.66 -22.18
C GLU A 134 -4.19 14.15 -21.89
N ARG A 135 -3.21 13.66 -21.13
CA ARG A 135 -3.17 12.25 -20.72
C ARG A 135 -4.37 11.86 -19.84
N ALA A 136 -4.79 12.74 -18.93
CA ALA A 136 -5.97 12.51 -18.11
C ALA A 136 -7.24 12.38 -18.96
N LYS A 137 -7.43 13.28 -19.95
CA LYS A 137 -8.55 13.20 -20.90
C LYS A 137 -8.55 11.89 -21.71
N GLU A 138 -7.38 11.46 -22.15
CA GLU A 138 -7.23 10.20 -22.86
C GLU A 138 -7.66 9.00 -21.97
N LEU A 139 -7.18 8.94 -20.72
CA LEU A 139 -7.53 7.89 -19.78
C LEU A 139 -9.03 7.87 -19.45
N ILE A 140 -9.65 9.06 -19.29
CA ILE A 140 -11.09 9.21 -19.07
C ILE A 140 -11.87 8.58 -20.24
N ARG A 141 -11.45 8.84 -21.48
CA ARG A 141 -12.09 8.25 -22.67
C ARG A 141 -11.92 6.72 -22.74
N VAL A 142 -10.72 6.21 -22.38
CA VAL A 142 -10.43 4.77 -22.39
C VAL A 142 -11.38 3.99 -21.47
N VAL A 143 -11.78 4.58 -20.33
CA VAL A 143 -12.72 3.94 -19.39
C VAL A 143 -14.18 4.27 -19.71
N GLY A 144 -14.48 4.94 -20.85
CA GLY A 144 -15.84 5.22 -21.30
C GLY A 144 -16.55 6.38 -20.59
N LEU A 145 -15.84 7.19 -19.84
CA LEU A 145 -16.36 8.43 -19.26
C LEU A 145 -16.32 9.57 -20.32
N LYS A 146 -17.30 10.49 -20.25
CA LYS A 146 -17.45 11.63 -21.16
C LYS A 146 -16.97 12.92 -20.50
#